data_416b20bdbc3a357d68ba9d27c36c2407
#
_entry.id   416b20bdbc3a357d68ba9d27c36c2407
#
_cell.length_a   1.000
_cell.length_b   1.000
_cell.length_c   1.000
_cell.angle_alpha   90.00
_cell.angle_beta   90.00
_cell.angle_gamma   90.00
#
_symmetry.space_group_name_H-M   'P 1'
#
loop_
_entity.id
_entity.type
_entity.pdbx_description
1 polymer ?
#
loop_
_entity_poly.entity_id
_entity_poly.type
_entity_poly.pdbx_seq_one_letter_code
_entity_poly.pdbx_strand_id
1 'polypeptide(L)'
;MITIDPQQELFIALKLAFEALGYDVHDGFLPPEGTAYPFVYMGDFQQIDDANKTAVFGNVIATIHVWSNTPKNRGTLSNMLLNIKTACRKTDHTSNFAWSVRDINQRILPDNTTKTPLLHGVIE
;
A
#
# COMPACT_ATOMS: atom_id res chain seq x y z
N MET A 1 5.19 -21.65 -20.31
CA MET A 1 4.32 -20.49 -20.56
C MET A 1 4.61 -19.40 -19.54
N ILE A 2 4.85 -18.19 -20.01
CA ILE A 2 5.05 -17.04 -19.12
C ILE A 2 3.70 -16.43 -18.85
N THR A 3 3.35 -16.34 -17.58
CA THR A 3 2.11 -15.68 -17.16
C THR A 3 2.43 -14.24 -16.76
N ILE A 4 1.75 -13.30 -17.39
CA ILE A 4 1.86 -11.88 -17.09
C ILE A 4 0.70 -11.50 -16.18
N ASP A 5 1.01 -11.08 -14.97
CA ASP A 5 0.01 -10.75 -13.97
C ASP A 5 0.18 -9.29 -13.55
N PRO A 6 -0.71 -8.38 -13.98
CA PRO A 6 -0.58 -6.97 -13.63
C PRO A 6 -0.67 -6.72 -12.14
N GLN A 7 -1.53 -7.45 -11.42
CA GLN A 7 -1.68 -7.27 -9.99
C GLN A 7 -0.38 -7.61 -9.25
N GLN A 8 0.26 -8.71 -9.62
CA GLN A 8 1.50 -9.14 -8.99
C GLN A 8 2.66 -8.19 -9.32
N GLU A 9 2.75 -7.72 -10.57
CA GLU A 9 3.77 -6.74 -10.96
C GLU A 9 3.64 -5.46 -10.16
N LEU A 10 2.41 -4.96 -10.02
CA LEU A 10 2.16 -3.75 -9.26
C LEU A 10 2.48 -3.94 -7.78
N PHE A 11 2.08 -5.07 -7.21
CA PHE A 11 2.36 -5.39 -5.81
C PHE A 11 3.86 -5.33 -5.53
N ILE A 12 4.66 -5.99 -6.36
CA ILE A 12 6.12 -6.02 -6.19
C ILE A 12 6.71 -4.61 -6.35
N ALA A 13 6.27 -3.88 -7.37
CA ALA A 13 6.77 -2.53 -7.62
C ALA A 13 6.48 -1.59 -6.47
N LEU A 14 5.26 -1.62 -5.91
CA LEU A 14 4.89 -0.79 -4.78
C LEU A 14 5.65 -1.18 -3.53
N LYS A 15 5.79 -2.47 -3.27
CA LYS A 15 6.55 -2.94 -2.10
C LYS A 15 7.98 -2.43 -2.15
N LEU A 16 8.64 -2.56 -3.29
CA LEU A 16 10.01 -2.07 -3.46
C LEU A 16 10.09 -0.55 -3.33
N ALA A 17 9.11 0.17 -3.85
CA ALA A 17 9.08 1.62 -3.75
C ALA A 17 8.95 2.08 -2.30
N PHE A 18 8.11 1.42 -1.51
CA PHE A 18 7.94 1.75 -0.09
C PHE A 18 9.17 1.40 0.72
N GLU A 19 9.81 0.27 0.43
CA GLU A 19 11.06 -0.11 1.06
C GLU A 19 12.18 0.87 0.73
N ALA A 20 12.19 1.42 -0.49
CA ALA A 20 13.16 2.43 -0.91
C ALA A 20 13.00 3.74 -0.15
N LEU A 21 11.81 4.02 0.40
CA LEU A 21 11.58 5.17 1.29
C LEU A 21 12.17 4.97 2.68
N GLY A 22 12.67 3.78 2.98
CA GLY A 22 13.23 3.44 4.28
C GLY A 22 12.22 2.85 5.25
N TYR A 23 11.03 2.52 4.80
CA TYR A 23 9.99 1.95 5.65
C TYR A 23 10.12 0.44 5.76
N ASP A 24 9.69 -0.09 6.90
CA ASP A 24 9.59 -1.53 7.13
C ASP A 24 8.26 -2.00 6.55
N VAL A 25 8.31 -2.85 5.55
CA VAL A 25 7.12 -3.27 4.79
C VAL A 25 6.87 -4.76 5.01
N HIS A 26 5.66 -5.08 5.43
CA HIS A 26 5.23 -6.46 5.67
C HIS A 26 4.04 -6.80 4.77
N ASP A 27 3.92 -8.07 4.43
CA ASP A 27 2.79 -8.57 3.65
C ASP A 27 2.42 -9.99 4.07
N GLY A 28 1.23 -10.42 3.66
CA GLY A 28 0.75 -11.78 3.90
C GLY A 28 0.31 -11.98 5.33
N PHE A 29 1.26 -12.30 6.19
CA PHE A 29 0.98 -12.51 7.60
C PHE A 29 1.21 -11.24 8.39
N LEU A 30 0.53 -11.12 9.53
CA LEU A 30 0.81 -10.04 10.46
C LEU A 30 2.27 -10.09 10.90
N PRO A 31 2.90 -8.93 11.09
CA PRO A 31 4.29 -8.91 11.56
C PRO A 31 4.43 -9.63 12.90
N PRO A 32 5.59 -10.21 13.17
CA PRO A 32 5.84 -10.87 14.44
C PRO A 32 5.64 -9.92 15.61
N GLU A 33 5.25 -10.48 16.75
CA GLU A 33 5.20 -9.73 18.00
C GLU A 33 6.57 -9.11 18.28
N GLY A 34 6.58 -7.86 18.73
CA GLY A 34 7.82 -7.13 18.94
C GLY A 34 8.33 -6.37 17.73
N THR A 35 7.63 -6.42 16.60
CA THR A 35 7.97 -5.62 15.44
C THR A 35 7.89 -4.13 15.77
N ALA A 36 8.95 -3.40 15.39
CA ALA A 36 9.03 -1.97 15.68
C ALA A 36 7.99 -1.18 14.90
N TYR A 37 7.40 -0.19 15.54
CA TYR A 37 6.53 0.78 14.90
C TYR A 37 7.34 2.00 14.48
N PRO A 38 6.92 2.76 13.48
CA PRO A 38 5.83 2.45 12.57
C PRO A 38 6.24 1.42 11.51
N PHE A 39 5.26 0.75 10.93
CA PHE A 39 5.52 -0.14 9.80
C PHE A 39 4.38 -0.04 8.78
N VAL A 40 4.67 -0.48 7.56
CA VAL A 40 3.72 -0.53 6.45
C VAL A 40 3.30 -1.97 6.24
N TYR A 41 2.02 -2.20 6.07
CA TYR A 41 1.47 -3.51 5.76
C TYR A 41 0.73 -3.45 4.43
N MET A 42 1.15 -4.31 3.51
CA MET A 42 0.50 -4.46 2.21
C MET A 42 -0.76 -5.30 2.41
N GLY A 43 -1.91 -4.64 2.33
CA GLY A 43 -3.19 -5.29 2.54
C GLY A 43 -3.74 -5.93 1.28
N ASP A 44 -5.05 -5.78 1.08
CA ASP A 44 -5.74 -6.40 -0.04
C ASP A 44 -5.38 -5.73 -1.37
N PHE A 45 -5.18 -6.56 -2.38
CA PHE A 45 -5.08 -6.13 -3.77
C PHE A 45 -6.21 -6.79 -4.52
N GLN A 46 -7.04 -6.00 -5.15
CA GLN A 46 -8.18 -6.49 -5.94
C GLN A 46 -7.99 -6.08 -7.39
N GLN A 47 -8.07 -7.04 -8.28
CA GLN A 47 -8.01 -6.78 -9.72
C GLN A 47 -9.42 -6.87 -10.31
N ILE A 48 -9.78 -5.84 -11.06
CA ILE A 48 -11.05 -5.80 -11.77
C ILE A 48 -10.72 -5.69 -13.26
N ASP A 49 -11.02 -6.75 -13.98
CA ASP A 49 -10.76 -6.79 -15.42
C ASP A 49 -11.86 -6.09 -16.20
N ASP A 50 -11.44 -5.33 -17.19
CA ASP A 50 -12.36 -4.69 -18.11
C ASP A 50 -12.06 -5.22 -19.51
N ALA A 51 -12.94 -6.05 -20.03
CA ALA A 51 -12.75 -6.69 -21.32
C ALA A 51 -13.03 -5.71 -22.45
N ASN A 52 -12.04 -5.52 -23.31
CA ASN A 52 -12.18 -4.74 -24.54
C ASN A 52 -11.67 -5.57 -25.69
N LYS A 53 -12.28 -5.40 -26.88
CA LYS A 53 -11.93 -6.19 -28.06
C LYS A 53 -10.51 -5.97 -28.57
N THR A 54 -9.93 -4.81 -28.30
CA THR A 54 -8.62 -4.42 -28.86
C THR A 54 -7.49 -4.40 -27.84
N ALA A 55 -7.81 -4.38 -26.55
CA ALA A 55 -6.80 -4.32 -25.49
C ALA A 55 -7.39 -4.85 -24.19
N VAL A 56 -6.50 -5.29 -23.29
CA VAL A 56 -6.91 -5.67 -21.95
C VAL A 56 -6.66 -4.47 -21.07
N PHE A 57 -7.74 -3.93 -20.52
CA PHE A 57 -7.69 -2.90 -19.51
C PHE A 57 -8.18 -3.48 -18.20
N GLY A 58 -7.71 -2.91 -17.11
CA GLY A 58 -8.17 -3.34 -15.81
C GLY A 58 -7.81 -2.31 -14.76
N ASN A 59 -8.38 -2.50 -13.60
CA ASN A 59 -8.09 -1.68 -12.44
C ASN A 59 -7.58 -2.57 -11.33
N VAL A 60 -6.60 -2.06 -10.59
CA VAL A 60 -6.14 -2.70 -9.36
C VAL A 60 -6.45 -1.75 -8.22
N ILE A 61 -7.17 -2.26 -7.22
CA ILE A 61 -7.44 -1.53 -5.99
C ILE A 61 -6.51 -2.10 -4.94
N ALA A 62 -5.62 -1.26 -4.43
CA ALA A 62 -4.65 -1.64 -3.43
C ALA A 62 -4.99 -0.99 -2.10
N THR A 63 -4.96 -1.76 -1.03
CA THR A 63 -5.16 -1.25 0.32
C THR A 63 -3.84 -1.34 1.07
N ILE A 64 -3.33 -0.21 1.50
CA ILE A 64 -2.06 -0.10 2.21
C ILE A 64 -2.34 0.39 3.63
N HIS A 65 -1.77 -0.29 4.60
CA HIS A 65 -1.94 0.06 6.02
C HIS A 65 -0.62 0.57 6.59
N VAL A 66 -0.72 1.57 7.44
CA VAL A 66 0.42 2.06 8.23
C VAL A 66 0.01 2.04 9.69
N TRP A 67 0.83 1.41 10.52
CA TRP A 67 0.57 1.29 11.95
C TRP A 67 1.60 2.06 12.74
N SER A 68 1.14 2.81 13.73
CA SER A 68 2.00 3.57 14.65
C SER A 68 1.50 3.37 16.08
N ASN A 69 2.44 3.23 17.01
CA ASN A 69 2.13 3.12 18.44
C ASN A 69 2.30 4.45 19.19
N THR A 70 2.44 5.54 18.45
CA THR A 70 2.64 6.87 19.03
C THR A 70 1.47 7.78 18.62
N PRO A 71 0.30 7.67 19.29
CA PRO A 71 -0.90 8.41 18.88
C PRO A 71 -0.72 9.94 18.87
N LYS A 72 0.21 10.45 19.66
CA LYS A 72 0.49 11.89 19.70
C LYS A 72 1.23 12.38 18.45
N ASN A 73 1.87 11.48 17.70
CA ASN A 73 2.62 11.81 16.50
C ASN A 73 1.80 11.59 15.23
N ARG A 74 0.59 12.09 15.23
CA ARG A 74 -0.31 11.99 14.07
C ARG A 74 0.32 12.60 12.80
N GLY A 75 1.08 13.69 12.97
CA GLY A 75 1.75 14.34 11.84
C GLY A 75 2.79 13.44 11.17
N THR A 76 3.51 12.64 11.95
CA THR A 76 4.47 11.67 11.41
C THR A 76 3.76 10.62 10.57
N LEU A 77 2.65 10.08 11.06
CA LEU A 77 1.85 9.11 10.33
C LEU A 77 1.29 9.72 9.05
N SER A 78 0.75 10.93 9.14
CA SER A 78 0.22 11.64 7.98
C SER A 78 1.29 11.86 6.91
N ASN A 79 2.51 12.19 7.34
CA ASN A 79 3.64 12.36 6.43
C ASN A 79 4.03 11.04 5.75
N MET A 80 4.01 9.94 6.46
CA MET A 80 4.26 8.62 5.87
C MET A 80 3.22 8.31 4.79
N LEU A 81 1.94 8.57 5.09
CA LEU A 81 0.87 8.35 4.11
C LEU A 81 1.07 9.21 2.86
N LEU A 82 1.49 10.45 3.04
CA LEU A 82 1.79 11.35 1.92
C LEU A 82 2.93 10.79 1.06
N ASN A 83 4.00 10.32 1.68
CA ASN A 83 5.13 9.75 0.96
C ASN A 83 4.75 8.48 0.21
N ILE A 84 3.90 7.65 0.81
CA ILE A 84 3.40 6.44 0.17
C ILE A 84 2.55 6.79 -1.05
N LYS A 85 1.65 7.77 -0.92
CA LYS A 85 0.84 8.23 -2.06
C LYS A 85 1.71 8.77 -3.19
N THR A 86 2.74 9.53 -2.84
CA THR A 86 3.68 10.07 -3.82
C THR A 86 4.40 8.94 -4.56
N ALA A 87 4.85 7.93 -3.84
CA ALA A 87 5.49 6.76 -4.44
C ALA A 87 4.53 6.02 -5.38
N CYS A 88 3.26 5.87 -4.99
CA CYS A 88 2.25 5.27 -5.86
C CYS A 88 2.08 6.05 -7.16
N ARG A 89 2.01 7.38 -7.07
CA ARG A 89 1.85 8.22 -8.27
C ARG A 89 3.07 8.19 -9.18
N LYS A 90 4.26 7.97 -8.63
CA LYS A 90 5.49 7.85 -9.42
C LYS A 90 5.62 6.49 -10.09
N THR A 91 4.89 5.50 -9.65
CA THR A 91 4.89 4.17 -10.25
C THR A 91 3.96 4.18 -11.46
N ASP A 92 4.48 4.68 -12.57
CA ASP A 92 3.70 4.87 -13.81
C ASP A 92 3.89 3.75 -14.81
N HIS A 93 4.79 2.81 -14.55
CA HIS A 93 4.98 1.62 -15.37
C HIS A 93 5.65 0.52 -14.57
N THR A 94 5.38 -0.70 -14.99
CA THR A 94 6.10 -1.91 -14.60
C THR A 94 6.60 -2.56 -15.89
N SER A 95 7.26 -3.71 -15.79
CA SER A 95 7.89 -4.34 -16.95
C SER A 95 6.94 -4.53 -18.13
N ASN A 96 5.67 -4.79 -17.88
CA ASN A 96 4.72 -5.13 -18.93
C ASN A 96 3.50 -4.19 -18.99
N PHE A 97 3.37 -3.23 -18.09
CA PHE A 97 2.16 -2.41 -17.98
C PHE A 97 2.49 -0.96 -17.72
N ALA A 98 1.62 -0.09 -18.22
CA ALA A 98 1.57 1.31 -17.83
C ALA A 98 0.51 1.50 -16.76
N TRP A 99 0.79 2.34 -15.78
CA TRP A 99 -0.08 2.57 -14.63
C TRP A 99 -0.43 4.03 -14.47
N SER A 100 -1.62 4.28 -14.00
CA SER A 100 -2.10 5.62 -13.68
C SER A 100 -2.97 5.55 -12.45
N VAL A 101 -2.67 6.39 -11.47
CA VAL A 101 -3.49 6.49 -10.26
C VAL A 101 -4.72 7.33 -10.59
N ARG A 102 -5.92 6.80 -10.29
CA ARG A 102 -7.17 7.51 -10.52
C ARG A 102 -7.65 8.17 -9.24
N ASP A 103 -7.92 7.36 -8.23
CA ASP A 103 -8.48 7.83 -6.97
C ASP A 103 -7.64 7.29 -5.81
N ILE A 104 -7.42 8.12 -4.82
CA ILE A 104 -6.78 7.71 -3.56
C ILE A 104 -7.64 8.21 -2.42
N ASN A 105 -8.04 7.28 -1.55
CA ASN A 105 -8.71 7.60 -0.29
C ASN A 105 -7.75 7.34 0.87
N GLN A 106 -7.77 8.19 1.85
CA GLN A 106 -6.89 8.10 3.01
C GLN A 106 -7.69 8.32 4.28
N ARG A 107 -7.44 7.47 5.28
CA ARG A 107 -8.04 7.61 6.60
C ARG A 107 -6.99 7.35 7.67
N ILE A 108 -7.15 8.01 8.80
CA ILE A 108 -6.39 7.72 10.01
C ILE A 108 -7.39 7.40 11.11
N LEU A 109 -7.27 6.22 11.67
CA LEU A 109 -8.21 5.71 12.67
C LEU A 109 -7.46 5.41 13.97
N PRO A 110 -7.95 5.87 15.12
CA PRO A 110 -7.43 5.39 16.39
C PRO A 110 -7.84 3.93 16.58
N ASP A 111 -6.92 3.12 17.07
CA ASP A 111 -7.18 1.73 17.40
C ASP A 111 -6.87 1.50 18.86
N ASN A 112 -7.92 1.27 19.65
CA ASN A 112 -7.84 1.06 21.09
C ASN A 112 -8.14 -0.39 21.47
N THR A 113 -8.05 -1.31 20.52
CA THR A 113 -8.32 -2.73 20.76
C THR A 113 -7.18 -3.42 21.50
N THR A 114 -6.01 -2.80 21.54
CA THR A 114 -4.84 -3.30 22.26
C THR A 114 -4.61 -2.48 23.54
N LYS A 115 -3.75 -2.97 24.43
CA LYS A 115 -3.40 -2.26 25.66
C LYS A 115 -2.73 -0.92 25.37
N THR A 116 -1.90 -0.88 24.32
CA THR A 116 -1.28 0.35 23.86
C THR A 116 -2.11 0.92 22.73
N PRO A 117 -2.58 2.18 22.84
CA PRO A 117 -3.33 2.79 21.76
C PRO A 117 -2.49 2.89 20.48
N LEU A 118 -3.11 2.59 19.34
CA LEU A 118 -2.46 2.64 18.03
C LEU A 118 -3.14 3.66 17.14
N LEU A 119 -2.40 4.19 16.20
CA LEU A 119 -2.95 4.89 15.05
C LEU A 119 -2.81 3.99 13.83
N HIS A 120 -3.90 3.89 13.07
CA HIS A 120 -3.97 3.06 11.89
C HIS A 120 -4.28 3.95 10.69
N GLY A 121 -3.30 4.14 9.82
CA GLY A 121 -3.48 4.83 8.55
C GLY A 121 -3.88 3.82 7.47
N VAL A 122 -4.87 4.19 6.66
CA VAL A 122 -5.32 3.35 5.54
C VAL A 122 -5.32 4.19 4.28
N ILE A 123 -4.72 3.65 3.22
CA ILE A 123 -4.75 4.22 1.87
C ILE A 123 -5.40 3.19 0.96
N GLU A 124 -6.39 3.63 0.22
CA GLU A 124 -7.12 2.77 -0.69
C GLU A 124 -7.21 3.36 -2.09
#